data_594f2a5fd0dcd48a2ee74d926383ca79
#
_entry.id   594f2a5fd0dcd48a2ee74d926383ca79
#
_cell.length_a   1.000
_cell.length_b   1.000
_cell.length_c   1.000
_cell.angle_alpha   90.00
_cell.angle_beta   90.00
_cell.angle_gamma   90.00
#
_symmetry.space_group_name_H-M   'P 1'
#
loop_
_entity.id
_entity.type
_entity.pdbx_description
1 polymer ?
#
loop_
_entity_poly.entity_id
_entity_poly.type
_entity_poly.pdbx_seq_one_letter_code
_entity_poly.pdbx_strand_id
1 'polypeptide(L)'
;MLRYKAVLSVGILILLTFPSTSAKAFHKDVYYPRAPEALLEILQDMDNPFSPTIKNIEEGSKVYFGKGLCVKCHGVNGKGVEVPGHSPRNFTNLKWQNVRTDGEMMWVLKNGSPGTSMPIRVGKGISEEEGWKVILFIRTFAGV
;
A
#
# COMPACT_ATOMS: atom_id res chain seq x y z
N MET A 1 36.06 17.64 -67.34
CA MET A 1 36.52 17.50 -65.96
C MET A 1 35.39 18.03 -65.05
N LEU A 2 34.54 17.12 -64.52
CA LEU A 2 33.46 17.45 -63.63
C LEU A 2 33.94 17.30 -62.17
N ARG A 3 33.96 18.37 -61.40
CA ARG A 3 34.33 18.37 -59.99
C ARG A 3 33.05 18.15 -59.18
N TYR A 4 32.92 16.94 -58.58
CA TYR A 4 31.91 16.65 -57.57
C TYR A 4 32.29 17.31 -56.25
N LYS A 5 31.45 18.24 -55.76
CA LYS A 5 31.54 18.75 -54.41
C LYS A 5 30.77 17.79 -53.48
N ALA A 6 31.49 17.11 -52.61
CA ALA A 6 30.91 16.30 -51.57
C ALA A 6 30.26 17.22 -50.50
N VAL A 7 28.96 17.14 -50.33
CA VAL A 7 28.25 17.81 -49.23
C VAL A 7 28.24 16.85 -48.06
N LEU A 8 29.03 17.16 -47.04
CA LEU A 8 29.01 16.46 -45.75
C LEU A 8 27.76 16.91 -44.97
N SER A 9 26.75 16.07 -44.94
CA SER A 9 25.62 16.24 -44.04
C SER A 9 26.00 15.81 -42.63
N VAL A 10 26.18 16.78 -41.75
CA VAL A 10 26.36 16.54 -40.32
C VAL A 10 24.98 16.27 -39.72
N GLY A 11 24.67 14.97 -39.52
CA GLY A 11 23.48 14.58 -38.79
C GLY A 11 23.59 14.89 -37.31
N ILE A 12 22.86 15.88 -36.84
CA ILE A 12 22.76 16.16 -35.40
C ILE A 12 21.88 15.08 -34.78
N LEU A 13 22.49 14.14 -34.05
CA LEU A 13 21.80 13.14 -33.24
C LEU A 13 21.28 13.81 -31.96
N ILE A 14 20.00 14.23 -31.97
CA ILE A 14 19.35 14.77 -30.79
C ILE A 14 19.05 13.59 -29.86
N LEU A 15 19.88 13.38 -28.84
CA LEU A 15 19.60 12.47 -27.72
C LEU A 15 18.46 13.08 -26.89
N LEU A 16 17.24 12.58 -27.12
CA LEU A 16 16.08 12.87 -26.27
C LEU A 16 16.32 12.18 -24.92
N THR A 17 16.90 12.89 -23.96
CA THR A 17 16.93 12.45 -22.57
C THR A 17 15.54 12.64 -21.99
N PHE A 18 14.75 11.55 -21.95
CA PHE A 18 13.52 11.54 -21.17
C PHE A 18 13.90 11.63 -19.70
N PRO A 19 13.42 12.65 -18.95
CA PRO A 19 13.62 12.67 -17.52
C PRO A 19 12.93 11.43 -16.94
N SER A 20 13.71 10.53 -16.34
CA SER A 20 13.19 9.42 -15.55
C SER A 20 12.49 10.04 -14.33
N THR A 21 11.18 10.28 -14.46
CA THR A 21 10.34 10.62 -13.33
C THR A 21 10.22 9.36 -12.48
N SER A 22 11.15 9.22 -11.54
CA SER A 22 11.02 8.26 -10.45
C SER A 22 9.72 8.58 -9.73
N ALA A 23 8.66 7.82 -10.03
CA ALA A 23 7.40 7.91 -9.33
C ALA A 23 7.65 7.51 -7.87
N LYS A 24 7.94 8.49 -7.02
CA LYS A 24 7.96 8.28 -5.58
C LYS A 24 6.56 7.85 -5.19
N ALA A 25 6.39 6.59 -4.83
CA ALA A 25 5.15 6.06 -4.30
C ALA A 25 4.86 6.76 -2.95
N PHE A 26 4.05 7.81 -3.00
CA PHE A 26 3.79 8.63 -1.83
C PHE A 26 2.48 8.23 -1.15
N HIS A 27 2.57 7.75 0.08
CA HIS A 27 1.46 7.75 1.04
C HIS A 27 1.23 9.16 1.63
N LYS A 28 1.37 10.21 0.83
CA LYS A 28 1.32 11.58 1.34
C LYS A 28 -0.06 12.01 1.75
N ASP A 29 -1.08 11.47 1.11
CA ASP A 29 -2.46 11.84 1.42
C ASP A 29 -3.17 10.71 2.16
N VAL A 30 -3.48 10.95 3.43
CA VAL A 30 -4.25 10.00 4.25
C VAL A 30 -5.69 9.85 3.76
N TYR A 31 -6.20 10.83 3.01
CA TYR A 31 -7.57 10.84 2.49
C TYR A 31 -7.70 10.09 1.16
N TYR A 32 -6.59 9.92 0.42
CA TYR A 32 -6.66 9.21 -0.87
C TYR A 32 -6.77 7.69 -0.67
N PRO A 33 -7.88 7.06 -1.10
CA PRO A 33 -8.07 5.63 -0.99
C PRO A 33 -7.11 4.85 -1.90
N ARG A 34 -6.84 3.59 -1.55
CA ARG A 34 -6.04 2.68 -2.38
C ARG A 34 -6.90 1.82 -3.30
N ALA A 35 -8.14 1.63 -2.93
CA ALA A 35 -9.11 0.95 -3.76
C ALA A 35 -9.52 1.83 -4.96
N PRO A 36 -9.89 1.23 -6.09
CA PRO A 36 -10.46 1.95 -7.22
C PRO A 36 -11.74 2.71 -6.82
N GLU A 37 -11.92 3.91 -7.37
CA GLU A 37 -13.06 4.78 -7.07
C GLU A 37 -14.41 4.07 -7.27
N ALA A 38 -14.53 3.29 -8.33
CA ALA A 38 -15.74 2.51 -8.63
C ALA A 38 -16.15 1.48 -7.56
N LEU A 39 -15.23 1.14 -6.63
CA LEU A 39 -15.50 0.18 -5.55
C LEU A 39 -15.68 0.86 -4.19
N LEU A 40 -15.44 2.17 -4.09
CA LEU A 40 -15.40 2.84 -2.79
C LEU A 40 -16.72 2.77 -2.04
N GLU A 41 -17.84 3.01 -2.70
CA GLU A 41 -19.17 2.95 -2.09
C GLU A 41 -19.40 1.58 -1.43
N ILE A 42 -19.18 0.49 -2.16
CA ILE A 42 -19.35 -0.87 -1.65
C ILE A 42 -18.38 -1.17 -0.50
N LEU A 43 -17.12 -0.72 -0.61
CA LEU A 43 -16.11 -0.97 0.41
C LEU A 43 -16.31 -0.13 1.67
N GLN A 44 -16.90 1.05 1.53
CA GLN A 44 -17.22 1.92 2.67
C GLN A 44 -18.41 1.41 3.47
N ASP A 45 -19.35 0.74 2.81
CA ASP A 45 -20.51 0.10 3.45
C ASP A 45 -20.20 -1.31 3.97
N MET A 46 -18.98 -1.82 3.72
CA MET A 46 -18.58 -3.16 4.13
C MET A 46 -18.05 -3.15 5.57
N ASP A 47 -18.84 -3.67 6.48
CA ASP A 47 -18.46 -3.85 7.87
C ASP A 47 -17.57 -5.08 8.09
N ASN A 48 -16.79 -5.05 9.17
CA ASN A 48 -16.05 -6.22 9.63
C ASN A 48 -17.05 -7.26 10.20
N PRO A 49 -17.09 -8.48 9.67
CA PRO A 49 -18.03 -9.50 10.15
C PRO A 49 -17.71 -10.02 11.56
N PHE A 50 -16.55 -9.66 12.12
CA PHE A 50 -16.13 -10.07 13.45
C PHE A 50 -16.19 -8.90 14.43
N SER A 51 -16.85 -9.09 15.57
CA SER A 51 -16.83 -8.10 16.65
C SER A 51 -15.43 -7.95 17.26
N PRO A 52 -15.04 -6.75 17.75
CA PRO A 52 -13.73 -6.48 18.33
C PRO A 52 -13.61 -7.03 19.76
N THR A 53 -13.82 -8.34 19.92
CA THR A 53 -13.62 -9.06 21.19
C THR A 53 -12.13 -9.24 21.46
N ILE A 54 -11.76 -9.40 22.74
CA ILE A 54 -10.37 -9.71 23.13
C ILE A 54 -9.84 -10.90 22.32
N LYS A 55 -10.64 -11.97 22.19
CA LYS A 55 -10.26 -13.16 21.43
C LYS A 55 -9.93 -12.84 19.96
N ASN A 56 -10.82 -12.13 19.26
CA ASN A 56 -10.62 -11.81 17.84
C ASN A 56 -9.43 -10.88 17.64
N ILE A 57 -9.19 -9.91 18.54
CA ILE A 57 -8.03 -9.02 18.52
C ILE A 57 -6.75 -9.81 18.77
N GLU A 58 -6.71 -10.74 19.73
CA GLU A 58 -5.54 -11.59 19.97
C GLU A 58 -5.24 -12.52 18.79
N GLU A 59 -6.26 -13.09 18.15
CA GLU A 59 -6.09 -13.87 16.92
C GLU A 59 -5.53 -13.00 15.79
N GLY A 60 -6.03 -11.79 15.63
CA GLY A 60 -5.48 -10.79 14.68
C GLY A 60 -4.02 -10.43 14.99
N SER A 61 -3.68 -10.25 16.27
CA SER A 61 -2.31 -10.02 16.72
C SER A 61 -1.37 -11.17 16.31
N LYS A 62 -1.80 -12.42 16.52
CA LYS A 62 -1.02 -13.60 16.08
C LYS A 62 -0.78 -13.61 14.57
N VAL A 63 -1.76 -13.18 13.80
CA VAL A 63 -1.60 -13.02 12.34
C VAL A 63 -0.59 -11.90 12.02
N TYR A 64 -0.72 -10.73 12.66
CA TYR A 64 0.11 -9.56 12.43
C TYR A 64 1.61 -9.86 12.68
N PHE A 65 1.92 -10.47 13.81
CA PHE A 65 3.30 -10.81 14.20
C PHE A 65 3.81 -12.11 13.58
N GLY A 66 2.92 -13.01 13.18
CA GLY A 66 3.23 -14.33 12.63
C GLY A 66 3.14 -14.39 11.12
N LYS A 67 2.32 -15.32 10.61
CA LYS A 67 2.24 -15.66 9.19
C LYS A 67 1.78 -14.50 8.28
N GLY A 68 1.09 -13.51 8.82
CA GLY A 68 0.73 -12.28 8.12
C GLY A 68 1.94 -11.42 7.76
N LEU A 69 3.07 -11.56 8.46
CA LEU A 69 4.33 -10.81 8.26
C LEU A 69 4.15 -9.28 8.25
N CYS A 70 3.05 -8.77 8.82
CA CYS A 70 2.73 -7.34 8.81
C CYS A 70 3.78 -6.52 9.57
N VAL A 71 4.25 -7.06 10.71
CA VAL A 71 5.26 -6.47 11.58
C VAL A 71 6.56 -6.11 10.85
N LYS A 72 6.94 -6.85 9.80
CA LYS A 72 8.18 -6.62 9.05
C LYS A 72 8.25 -5.24 8.41
N CYS A 73 7.11 -4.72 7.99
CA CYS A 73 7.01 -3.41 7.36
C CYS A 73 6.34 -2.38 8.28
N HIS A 74 5.28 -2.80 8.99
CA HIS A 74 4.50 -1.87 9.80
C HIS A 74 5.03 -1.68 11.22
N GLY A 75 6.04 -2.48 11.62
CA GLY A 75 6.69 -2.39 12.93
C GLY A 75 5.87 -2.98 14.07
N VAL A 76 6.50 -3.17 15.22
CA VAL A 76 5.86 -3.73 16.43
C VAL A 76 4.83 -2.77 17.04
N ASN A 77 4.98 -1.49 16.78
CA ASN A 77 4.13 -0.40 17.30
C ASN A 77 3.19 0.19 16.25
N GLY A 78 3.12 -0.39 15.06
CA GLY A 78 2.27 0.08 13.97
C GLY A 78 2.71 1.38 13.30
N LYS A 79 3.84 1.98 13.71
CA LYS A 79 4.32 3.28 13.17
C LYS A 79 4.95 3.17 11.78
N GLY A 80 5.22 1.96 11.33
CA GLY A 80 6.01 1.68 10.14
C GLY A 80 7.50 1.61 10.46
N VAL A 81 8.25 0.92 9.60
CA VAL A 81 9.71 0.90 9.65
C VAL A 81 10.24 1.77 8.53
N GLU A 82 11.26 2.57 8.82
CA GLU A 82 11.94 3.36 7.79
C GLU A 82 12.83 2.45 6.96
N VAL A 83 12.45 2.27 5.69
CA VAL A 83 13.26 1.53 4.71
C VAL A 83 13.44 2.45 3.50
N PRO A 84 14.66 2.64 2.98
CA PRO A 84 14.87 3.44 1.79
C PRO A 84 13.98 3.01 0.62
N GLY A 85 13.22 3.95 0.07
CA GLY A 85 12.29 3.69 -1.02
C GLY A 85 10.93 3.08 -0.63
N HIS A 86 10.71 2.79 0.65
CA HIS A 86 9.45 2.26 1.18
C HIS A 86 8.92 3.16 2.29
N SER A 87 7.61 3.40 2.28
CA SER A 87 6.93 4.17 3.32
C SER A 87 5.67 3.40 3.75
N PRO A 88 5.82 2.41 4.65
CA PRO A 88 4.66 1.68 5.17
C PRO A 88 3.69 2.62 5.87
N ARG A 89 2.40 2.29 5.79
CA ARG A 89 1.38 3.08 6.48
C ARG A 89 1.62 3.07 7.99
N ASN A 90 1.64 4.26 8.58
CA ASN A 90 1.59 4.43 10.03
C ASN A 90 0.16 4.20 10.52
N PHE A 91 -0.08 3.11 11.23
CA PHE A 91 -1.37 2.74 11.78
C PHE A 91 -1.76 3.52 13.03
N THR A 92 -0.82 4.25 13.67
CA THR A 92 -1.14 5.11 14.83
C THR A 92 -1.74 6.46 14.42
N ASN A 93 -1.79 6.75 13.12
CA ASN A 93 -2.32 8.01 12.61
C ASN A 93 -3.86 8.02 12.72
N LEU A 94 -4.39 8.81 13.67
CA LEU A 94 -5.84 8.90 13.92
C LEU A 94 -6.63 9.39 12.70
N LYS A 95 -6.08 10.31 11.90
CA LYS A 95 -6.77 10.78 10.68
C LYS A 95 -6.97 9.63 9.70
N TRP A 96 -5.93 8.82 9.50
CA TRP A 96 -6.03 7.65 8.64
C TRP A 96 -6.99 6.60 9.20
N GLN A 97 -6.93 6.31 10.51
CA GLN A 97 -7.83 5.37 11.17
C GLN A 97 -9.31 5.77 11.01
N ASN A 98 -9.60 7.07 11.07
CA ASN A 98 -10.96 7.57 10.98
C ASN A 98 -11.53 7.60 9.55
N VAL A 99 -10.67 7.73 8.53
CA VAL A 99 -11.13 7.83 7.14
C VAL A 99 -11.06 6.51 6.38
N ARG A 100 -10.33 5.51 6.87
CA ARG A 100 -10.27 4.18 6.24
C ARG A 100 -11.26 3.24 6.86
N THR A 101 -12.18 2.70 6.04
CA THR A 101 -13.10 1.66 6.49
C THR A 101 -12.41 0.30 6.54
N ASP A 102 -13.01 -0.65 7.25
CA ASP A 102 -12.49 -2.02 7.32
C ASP A 102 -12.57 -2.71 5.96
N GLY A 103 -13.59 -2.42 5.16
CA GLY A 103 -13.70 -2.91 3.78
C GLY A 103 -12.58 -2.40 2.87
N GLU A 104 -12.21 -1.11 2.96
CA GLU A 104 -11.06 -0.56 2.22
C GLU A 104 -9.75 -1.24 2.65
N MET A 105 -9.58 -1.52 3.96
CA MET A 105 -8.40 -2.22 4.46
C MET A 105 -8.38 -3.69 3.99
N MET A 106 -9.52 -4.37 3.99
CA MET A 106 -9.64 -5.72 3.46
C MET A 106 -9.33 -5.77 1.95
N TRP A 107 -9.78 -4.77 1.20
CA TRP A 107 -9.43 -4.67 -0.22
C TRP A 107 -7.91 -4.62 -0.42
N VAL A 108 -7.19 -3.82 0.39
CA VAL A 108 -5.70 -3.77 0.35
C VAL A 108 -5.09 -5.12 0.71
N LEU A 109 -5.61 -5.83 1.69
CA LEU A 109 -5.12 -7.16 2.04
C LEU A 109 -5.32 -8.19 0.91
N LYS A 110 -6.41 -8.07 0.15
CA LYS A 110 -6.73 -8.95 -0.99
C LYS A 110 -5.98 -8.59 -2.27
N ASN A 111 -5.67 -7.32 -2.50
CA ASN A 111 -5.15 -6.83 -3.79
C ASN A 111 -3.73 -6.25 -3.70
N GLY A 112 -3.21 -6.09 -2.49
CA GLY A 112 -2.01 -5.29 -2.27
C GLY A 112 -2.33 -3.80 -2.35
N SER A 113 -1.29 -2.96 -2.32
CA SER A 113 -1.44 -1.50 -2.49
C SER A 113 -0.73 -1.09 -3.79
N PRO A 114 -1.46 -0.83 -4.88
CA PRO A 114 -0.87 -0.49 -6.17
C PRO A 114 0.14 0.65 -6.08
N GLY A 115 1.26 0.51 -6.79
CA GLY A 115 2.36 1.48 -6.79
C GLY A 115 3.21 1.49 -5.50
N THR A 116 3.04 0.51 -4.61
CA THR A 116 3.82 0.36 -3.37
C THR A 116 4.36 -1.05 -3.21
N SER A 117 5.15 -1.28 -2.15
CA SER A 117 5.68 -2.61 -1.79
C SER A 117 4.71 -3.45 -0.97
N MET A 118 3.50 -2.97 -0.65
CA MET A 118 2.52 -3.75 0.10
C MET A 118 1.96 -4.88 -0.77
N PRO A 119 2.29 -6.15 -0.49
CA PRO A 119 1.85 -7.27 -1.31
C PRO A 119 0.46 -7.75 -0.92
N ILE A 120 -0.13 -8.58 -1.76
CA ILE A 120 -1.32 -9.38 -1.44
C ILE A 120 -1.01 -10.29 -0.24
N ARG A 121 -1.92 -10.32 0.74
CA ARG A 121 -1.79 -11.18 1.94
C ARG A 121 -2.91 -12.21 2.01
N VAL A 122 -4.17 -11.79 1.85
CA VAL A 122 -5.31 -12.71 1.79
C VAL A 122 -5.24 -13.56 0.53
N GLY A 123 -5.33 -14.87 0.70
CA GLY A 123 -5.14 -15.86 -0.38
C GLY A 123 -3.69 -16.17 -0.74
N LYS A 124 -2.70 -15.48 -0.13
CA LYS A 124 -1.26 -15.72 -0.33
C LYS A 124 -0.47 -16.07 0.94
N GLY A 125 -1.10 -16.02 2.09
CA GLY A 125 -0.42 -16.34 3.36
C GLY A 125 -1.38 -16.33 4.56
N ILE A 126 -2.50 -15.65 4.42
CA ILE A 126 -3.58 -15.64 5.42
C ILE A 126 -4.93 -15.89 4.74
N SER A 127 -5.89 -16.41 5.52
CA SER A 127 -7.28 -16.55 5.08
C SER A 127 -8.02 -15.20 5.14
N GLU A 128 -9.23 -15.15 4.57
CA GLU A 128 -10.07 -13.97 4.66
C GLU A 128 -10.51 -13.68 6.10
N GLU A 129 -10.88 -14.71 6.87
CA GLU A 129 -11.17 -14.56 8.29
C GLU A 129 -10.01 -13.93 9.07
N GLU A 130 -8.79 -14.40 8.82
CA GLU A 130 -7.59 -13.84 9.43
C GLU A 130 -7.31 -12.41 8.97
N GLY A 131 -7.67 -12.08 7.73
CA GLY A 131 -7.63 -10.71 7.22
C GLY A 131 -8.55 -9.78 8.01
N TRP A 132 -9.76 -10.19 8.30
CA TRP A 132 -10.70 -9.42 9.12
C TRP A 132 -10.21 -9.26 10.56
N LYS A 133 -9.72 -10.33 11.17
CA LYS A 133 -9.19 -10.29 12.54
C LYS A 133 -7.92 -9.43 12.67
N VAL A 134 -7.02 -9.48 11.68
CA VAL A 134 -5.84 -8.60 11.69
C VAL A 134 -6.23 -7.13 11.56
N ILE A 135 -7.31 -6.80 10.86
CA ILE A 135 -7.84 -5.43 10.81
C ILE A 135 -8.29 -4.97 12.21
N LEU A 136 -8.99 -5.81 12.96
CA LEU A 136 -9.36 -5.49 14.36
C LEU A 136 -8.12 -5.19 15.21
N PHE A 137 -7.05 -5.97 15.05
CA PHE A 137 -5.80 -5.70 15.75
C PHE A 137 -5.15 -4.38 15.28
N ILE A 138 -5.14 -4.10 13.98
CA ILE A 138 -4.62 -2.82 13.43
C ILE A 138 -5.38 -1.62 14.02
N ARG A 139 -6.68 -1.76 14.29
CA ARG A 139 -7.48 -0.71 14.93
C ARG A 139 -7.01 -0.37 16.34
N THR A 140 -6.37 -1.31 17.06
CA THR A 140 -5.83 -1.06 18.40
C THR A 140 -4.63 -0.11 18.41
N PHE A 141 -3.99 0.13 17.27
CA PHE A 141 -2.91 1.12 17.18
C PHE A 141 -3.39 2.57 17.12
N ALA A 142 -4.70 2.81 17.02
CA ALA A 142 -5.25 4.16 16.92
C ALA A 142 -4.88 5.00 18.15
N GLY A 143 -4.10 6.08 17.94
CA GLY A 143 -3.79 7.03 19.01
C GLY A 143 -2.69 6.60 20.01
N VAL A 144 -1.89 5.57 19.68
CA VAL A 144 -0.77 5.09 20.54
C VAL A 144 0.55 5.77 20.18
#